data_36ce826ebb39b7e0a135110f3ae2f843
#
_entry.id   36ce826ebb39b7e0a135110f3ae2f843
#
_cell.length_a   1.000
_cell.length_b   1.000
_cell.length_c   1.000
_cell.angle_alpha   90.00
_cell.angle_beta   90.00
_cell.angle_gamma   90.00
#
_symmetry.space_group_name_H-M   'P 1'
#
loop_
_entity.id
_entity.type
_entity.pdbx_description
1 polymer ?
#
loop_
_entity_poly.entity_id
_entity_poly.type
_entity_poly.pdbx_seq_one_letter_code
_entity_poly.pdbx_strand_id
1 'polypeptide(L)'
;MSNFAVQTGNKAPKMDHEPLKGWNHTPNVPLQVSPFFRWPLRPMEMLAWVWNSWFLITEKMIIVGIACISFYWFQPPLEETKTLAFGWITEMYIRNLILMIAVAGGLHLYFYTFTKQGKELRYDPRPLMKNGRQFTLGGQIKDNMFWTLASGVTIWTAYEVLMFWALANGYAPMLTWAANPVWFVALFFLIPIWESFYFYWIHRFLHIPFFYKHIHALHHRNINVGPWSGLSMHPFEHVIFLGSVLIHWIVA
;
A
#
# COMPACT_ATOMS: atom_id res chain seq x y z
N MET A 1 -12.21 28.89 13.52
CA MET A 1 -12.96 27.84 14.24
C MET A 1 -14.25 27.62 13.47
N SER A 2 -14.27 26.76 12.48
CA SER A 2 -15.47 26.41 11.73
C SER A 2 -15.82 24.97 12.10
N ASN A 3 -16.96 24.85 12.76
CA ASN A 3 -17.58 23.62 13.21
C ASN A 3 -17.83 22.68 12.02
N PHE A 4 -17.05 21.61 11.93
CA PHE A 4 -17.52 20.39 11.29
C PHE A 4 -18.53 19.74 12.24
N ALA A 5 -19.74 20.28 12.27
CA ALA A 5 -20.87 19.59 12.85
C ALA A 5 -21.12 18.34 12.00
N VAL A 6 -20.75 17.19 12.53
CA VAL A 6 -21.33 15.93 12.13
C VAL A 6 -22.83 16.13 12.28
N GLN A 7 -23.57 16.18 11.17
CA GLN A 7 -25.04 16.13 11.20
C GLN A 7 -25.45 14.73 11.70
N THR A 8 -25.48 14.60 13.01
CA THR A 8 -26.15 13.49 13.69
C THR A 8 -27.64 13.80 13.67
N GLY A 9 -28.37 13.28 12.69
CA GLY A 9 -29.82 13.48 12.71
C GLY A 9 -30.61 12.95 11.52
N ASN A 10 -29.99 12.38 10.49
CA ASN A 10 -30.75 11.65 9.49
C ASN A 10 -30.59 10.14 9.75
N LYS A 11 -31.71 9.49 10.15
CA LYS A 11 -31.81 8.03 10.10
C LYS A 11 -31.40 7.62 8.68
N ALA A 12 -30.30 6.87 8.58
CA ALA A 12 -29.89 6.27 7.32
C ALA A 12 -31.10 5.52 6.72
N PRO A 13 -31.40 5.68 5.43
CA PRO A 13 -32.47 4.96 4.78
C PRO A 13 -32.22 3.45 5.02
N LYS A 14 -33.26 2.71 5.43
CA LYS A 14 -33.21 1.25 5.49
C LYS A 14 -32.81 0.77 4.09
N MET A 15 -31.62 0.24 3.97
CA MET A 15 -31.16 -0.38 2.74
C MET A 15 -31.85 -1.73 2.62
N ASP A 16 -32.86 -1.81 1.76
CA ASP A 16 -33.36 -3.09 1.25
C ASP A 16 -32.22 -3.67 0.40
N HIS A 17 -31.53 -4.66 0.95
CA HIS A 17 -30.45 -5.35 0.27
C HIS A 17 -31.05 -6.26 -0.81
N GLU A 18 -31.37 -5.72 -1.97
CA GLU A 18 -31.48 -6.56 -3.16
C GLU A 18 -30.11 -7.21 -3.42
N PRO A 19 -30.06 -8.51 -3.73
CA PRO A 19 -28.82 -9.17 -4.06
C PRO A 19 -28.21 -8.48 -5.29
N LEU A 20 -26.97 -8.00 -5.15
CA LEU A 20 -26.24 -7.27 -6.18
C LEU A 20 -26.14 -8.10 -7.47
N LYS A 21 -26.92 -7.74 -8.46
CA LYS A 21 -26.85 -8.28 -9.82
C LYS A 21 -25.77 -7.48 -10.60
N GLY A 22 -24.51 -7.87 -10.48
CA GLY A 22 -23.47 -7.28 -11.30
C GLY A 22 -22.10 -7.11 -10.63
N TRP A 23 -21.08 -6.88 -11.46
CA TRP A 23 -19.69 -6.69 -11.06
C TRP A 23 -19.42 -5.34 -10.40
N ASN A 24 -20.26 -4.34 -10.65
CA ASN A 24 -20.04 -2.98 -10.18
C ASN A 24 -20.89 -2.73 -8.94
N HIS A 25 -20.25 -2.83 -7.78
CA HIS A 25 -20.83 -2.37 -6.54
C HIS A 25 -20.50 -0.88 -6.34
N THR A 26 -21.54 -0.05 -6.33
CA THR A 26 -21.42 1.34 -5.92
C THR A 26 -21.96 1.45 -4.51
N PRO A 27 -21.16 1.83 -3.51
CA PRO A 27 -21.65 2.00 -2.15
C PRO A 27 -22.66 3.14 -2.08
N ASN A 28 -23.71 2.99 -1.27
CA ASN A 28 -24.71 4.05 -1.02
C ASN A 28 -24.18 5.15 -0.09
N VAL A 29 -22.89 5.41 -0.13
CA VAL A 29 -22.23 6.50 0.62
C VAL A 29 -21.67 7.52 -0.35
N PRO A 30 -21.69 8.83 -0.01
CA PRO A 30 -21.11 9.84 -0.87
C PRO A 30 -19.62 9.59 -1.08
N LEU A 31 -19.24 9.32 -2.32
CA LEU A 31 -17.82 9.22 -2.68
C LEU A 31 -17.25 10.62 -2.86
N GLN A 32 -16.18 10.93 -2.13
CA GLN A 32 -15.46 12.17 -2.32
C GLN A 32 -14.62 12.09 -3.59
N VAL A 33 -14.87 13.01 -4.52
CA VAL A 33 -14.05 13.17 -5.72
C VAL A 33 -13.07 14.31 -5.49
N SER A 34 -11.79 14.07 -5.77
CA SER A 34 -10.77 15.11 -5.66
C SER A 34 -11.15 16.33 -6.52
N PRO A 35 -11.01 17.56 -6.00
CA PRO A 35 -11.32 18.79 -6.73
C PRO A 35 -10.43 19.00 -7.97
N PHE A 36 -9.31 18.28 -8.09
CA PHE A 36 -8.46 18.28 -9.28
C PHE A 36 -9.14 17.68 -10.52
N PHE A 37 -10.16 16.84 -10.33
CA PHE A 37 -10.94 16.23 -11.42
C PHE A 37 -12.28 16.91 -11.67
N ARG A 38 -12.51 18.10 -11.10
CA ARG A 38 -13.75 18.89 -11.31
C ARG A 38 -13.48 20.06 -12.22
N TRP A 39 -14.37 20.27 -13.19
CA TRP A 39 -14.33 21.44 -14.06
C TRP A 39 -15.55 22.34 -13.82
N PRO A 40 -15.43 23.68 -13.73
CA PRO A 40 -14.17 24.45 -13.77
C PRO A 40 -13.30 24.27 -12.53
N LEU A 41 -11.98 24.39 -12.71
CA LEU A 41 -11.00 24.27 -11.61
C LEU A 41 -11.25 25.36 -10.57
N ARG A 42 -11.22 24.97 -9.29
CA ARG A 42 -11.41 25.86 -8.15
C ARG A 42 -10.16 25.83 -7.25
N PRO A 43 -9.23 26.79 -7.45
CA PRO A 43 -7.93 26.74 -6.80
C PRO A 43 -8.00 26.66 -5.26
N MET A 44 -8.94 27.40 -4.65
CA MET A 44 -9.08 27.39 -3.18
C MET A 44 -9.57 26.04 -2.65
N GLU A 45 -10.46 25.35 -3.36
CA GLU A 45 -10.90 24.01 -2.99
C GLU A 45 -9.76 23.00 -3.16
N MET A 46 -8.94 23.15 -4.20
CA MET A 46 -7.75 22.33 -4.43
C MET A 46 -6.71 22.51 -3.32
N LEU A 47 -6.41 23.74 -2.94
CA LEU A 47 -5.50 24.06 -1.83
C LEU A 47 -6.02 23.52 -0.51
N ALA A 48 -7.30 23.70 -0.21
CA ALA A 48 -7.92 23.16 0.99
C ALA A 48 -7.88 21.63 1.01
N TRP A 49 -8.09 20.99 -0.13
CA TRP A 49 -8.01 19.52 -0.26
C TRP A 49 -6.59 19.01 -0.01
N VAL A 50 -5.57 19.66 -0.61
CA VAL A 50 -4.15 19.34 -0.37
C VAL A 50 -3.82 19.50 1.11
N TRP A 51 -4.21 20.65 1.70
CA TRP A 51 -3.96 20.90 3.12
C TRP A 51 -4.57 19.82 4.01
N ASN A 52 -5.84 19.52 3.81
CA ASN A 52 -6.55 18.52 4.59
C ASN A 52 -6.03 17.09 4.38
N SER A 53 -5.49 16.80 3.19
CA SER A 53 -4.99 15.45 2.85
C SER A 53 -3.55 15.21 3.30
N TRP A 54 -2.69 16.25 3.39
CA TRP A 54 -1.26 16.10 3.61
C TRP A 54 -0.74 16.73 4.91
N PHE A 55 -1.44 17.72 5.47
CA PHE A 55 -0.95 18.48 6.63
C PHE A 55 -1.77 18.25 7.91
N LEU A 56 -2.81 17.45 7.85
CA LEU A 56 -3.54 16.98 9.02
C LEU A 56 -3.18 15.53 9.33
N ILE A 57 -3.68 15.02 10.45
CA ILE A 57 -3.51 13.61 10.81
C ILE A 57 -4.34 12.76 9.85
N THR A 58 -3.70 12.30 8.79
CA THR A 58 -4.27 11.46 7.74
C THR A 58 -3.46 10.16 7.62
N GLU A 59 -3.97 9.23 6.83
CA GLU A 59 -3.24 8.00 6.51
C GLU A 59 -1.85 8.28 5.93
N LYS A 60 -1.69 9.36 5.14
CA LYS A 60 -0.40 9.73 4.53
C LYS A 60 0.60 10.18 5.59
N MET A 61 0.17 11.02 6.53
CA MET A 61 1.03 11.50 7.62
C MET A 61 1.40 10.39 8.59
N ILE A 62 0.49 9.42 8.81
CA ILE A 62 0.79 8.22 9.61
C ILE A 62 1.86 7.38 8.91
N ILE A 63 1.74 7.15 7.60
CA ILE A 63 2.72 6.40 6.81
C ILE A 63 4.08 7.10 6.82
N VAL A 64 4.12 8.42 6.61
CA VAL A 64 5.36 9.21 6.70
C VAL A 64 5.97 9.11 8.10
N GLY A 65 5.16 9.21 9.15
CA GLY A 65 5.62 9.03 10.53
C GLY A 65 6.24 7.66 10.77
N ILE A 66 5.59 6.59 10.30
CA ILE A 66 6.11 5.22 10.39
C ILE A 66 7.44 5.10 9.61
N ALA A 67 7.52 5.70 8.41
CA ALA A 67 8.74 5.69 7.61
C ALA A 67 9.88 6.44 8.32
N CYS A 68 9.63 7.61 8.90
CA CYS A 68 10.62 8.36 9.68
C CYS A 68 11.09 7.56 10.91
N ILE A 69 10.17 6.98 11.68
CA ILE A 69 10.49 6.13 12.83
C ILE A 69 11.35 4.95 12.39
N SER A 70 10.94 4.25 11.32
CA SER A 70 11.70 3.12 10.78
C SER A 70 13.11 3.52 10.36
N PHE A 71 13.25 4.65 9.67
CA PHE A 71 14.54 5.16 9.19
C PHE A 71 15.46 5.56 10.34
N TYR A 72 14.98 6.33 11.33
CA TYR A 72 15.85 6.88 12.39
C TYR A 72 16.20 5.89 13.49
N TRP A 73 15.34 4.93 13.79
CA TRP A 73 15.53 4.03 14.94
C TRP A 73 15.74 2.56 14.59
N PHE A 74 15.33 2.13 13.39
CA PHE A 74 15.35 0.71 13.00
C PHE A 74 16.09 0.46 11.68
N GLN A 75 16.87 1.44 11.22
CA GLN A 75 17.70 1.31 10.03
C GLN A 75 19.12 0.93 10.45
N PRO A 76 19.74 -0.12 9.86
CA PRO A 76 21.15 -0.44 10.14
C PRO A 76 22.04 0.71 9.65
N PRO A 77 23.16 1.00 10.36
CA PRO A 77 24.15 1.95 9.87
C PRO A 77 24.67 1.53 8.48
N LEU A 78 24.82 2.49 7.57
CA LEU A 78 25.22 2.20 6.19
C LEU A 78 26.55 1.45 6.12
N GLU A 79 27.49 1.73 7.04
CA GLU A 79 28.78 1.06 7.11
C GLU A 79 28.68 -0.45 7.35
N GLU A 80 27.69 -0.89 8.11
CA GLU A 80 27.45 -2.31 8.40
C GLU A 80 26.90 -3.05 7.19
N THR A 81 26.27 -2.33 6.23
CA THR A 81 25.66 -2.92 5.05
C THR A 81 26.63 -3.15 3.88
N LYS A 82 27.91 -2.80 4.04
CA LYS A 82 28.96 -3.05 3.03
C LYS A 82 29.12 -4.54 2.69
N THR A 83 28.95 -5.40 3.67
CA THR A 83 29.01 -6.84 3.50
C THR A 83 27.64 -7.46 3.77
N LEU A 84 27.24 -8.45 2.99
CA LEU A 84 26.00 -9.19 3.20
C LEU A 84 26.12 -10.09 4.44
N ALA A 85 25.89 -9.51 5.63
CA ALA A 85 25.99 -10.20 6.91
C ALA A 85 24.59 -10.57 7.44
N PHE A 86 24.47 -11.79 7.97
CA PHE A 86 23.20 -12.32 8.46
C PHE A 86 22.55 -11.43 9.56
N GLY A 87 23.35 -10.79 10.40
CA GLY A 87 22.85 -9.95 11.51
C GLY A 87 21.90 -8.86 11.05
N TRP A 88 22.42 -7.86 10.34
CA TRP A 88 21.61 -6.72 9.90
C TRP A 88 20.50 -7.10 8.91
N ILE A 89 20.72 -8.14 8.07
CA ILE A 89 19.69 -8.65 7.14
C ILE A 89 18.50 -9.20 7.94
N THR A 90 18.77 -9.96 8.99
CA THR A 90 17.73 -10.51 9.86
C THR A 90 16.98 -9.41 10.62
N GLU A 91 17.68 -8.39 11.11
CA GLU A 91 17.06 -7.24 11.76
C GLU A 91 16.11 -6.51 10.83
N MET A 92 16.53 -6.24 9.59
CA MET A 92 15.66 -5.65 8.57
C MET A 92 14.44 -6.53 8.28
N TYR A 93 14.64 -7.84 8.15
CA TYR A 93 13.53 -8.77 7.91
C TYR A 93 12.51 -8.77 9.06
N ILE A 94 12.99 -8.82 10.30
CA ILE A 94 12.14 -8.78 11.50
C ILE A 94 11.39 -7.43 11.57
N ARG A 95 12.08 -6.31 11.31
CA ARG A 95 11.46 -4.99 11.26
C ARG A 95 10.32 -4.95 10.23
N ASN A 96 10.55 -5.41 9.01
CA ASN A 96 9.56 -5.41 7.93
C ASN A 96 8.39 -6.34 8.24
N LEU A 97 8.67 -7.48 8.85
CA LEU A 97 7.65 -8.42 9.31
C LEU A 97 6.75 -7.79 10.39
N ILE A 98 7.34 -7.12 11.38
CA ILE A 98 6.61 -6.41 12.43
C ILE A 98 5.77 -5.28 11.84
N LEU A 99 6.33 -4.47 10.95
CA LEU A 99 5.62 -3.38 10.27
C LEU A 99 4.40 -3.92 9.49
N MET A 100 4.59 -4.97 8.71
CA MET A 100 3.49 -5.58 7.94
C MET A 100 2.40 -6.13 8.87
N ILE A 101 2.76 -6.85 9.92
CA ILE A 101 1.81 -7.40 10.89
C ILE A 101 1.09 -6.27 11.63
N ALA A 102 1.80 -5.23 12.05
CA ALA A 102 1.21 -4.12 12.78
C ALA A 102 0.21 -3.34 11.89
N VAL A 103 0.58 -3.03 10.65
CA VAL A 103 -0.28 -2.25 9.75
C VAL A 103 -1.43 -3.10 9.21
N ALA A 104 -1.14 -4.17 8.47
CA ALA A 104 -2.19 -4.98 7.84
C ALA A 104 -3.01 -5.75 8.88
N GLY A 105 -2.36 -6.28 9.93
CA GLY A 105 -3.03 -6.97 11.04
C GLY A 105 -3.86 -6.00 11.89
N GLY A 106 -3.33 -4.84 12.24
CA GLY A 106 -4.05 -3.80 12.98
C GLY A 106 -5.31 -3.33 12.25
N LEU A 107 -5.18 -3.03 10.95
CA LEU A 107 -6.32 -2.67 10.11
C LEU A 107 -7.33 -3.83 10.02
N HIS A 108 -6.85 -5.06 9.91
CA HIS A 108 -7.74 -6.23 9.89
C HIS A 108 -8.51 -6.38 11.21
N LEU A 109 -7.83 -6.26 12.34
CA LEU A 109 -8.48 -6.30 13.66
C LEU A 109 -9.52 -5.19 13.79
N TYR A 110 -9.17 -3.96 13.42
CA TYR A 110 -10.05 -2.80 13.53
C TYR A 110 -11.30 -2.93 12.65
N PHE A 111 -11.12 -3.22 11.35
CA PHE A 111 -12.22 -3.20 10.38
C PHE A 111 -13.01 -4.51 10.29
N TYR A 112 -12.35 -5.66 10.48
CA TYR A 112 -12.94 -6.96 10.17
C TYR A 112 -13.22 -7.81 11.40
N THR A 113 -12.35 -7.79 12.41
CA THR A 113 -12.55 -8.56 13.64
C THR A 113 -13.44 -7.82 14.63
N PHE A 114 -13.06 -6.59 14.97
CA PHE A 114 -13.82 -5.79 15.95
C PHE A 114 -14.90 -4.92 15.30
N THR A 115 -14.93 -4.81 13.98
CA THR A 115 -15.90 -4.02 13.19
C THR A 115 -16.15 -2.62 13.76
N LYS A 116 -15.08 -1.93 14.21
CA LYS A 116 -15.17 -0.64 14.91
C LYS A 116 -15.81 0.48 14.09
N GLN A 117 -15.73 0.39 12.76
CA GLN A 117 -16.36 1.35 11.84
C GLN A 117 -17.75 0.90 11.38
N GLY A 118 -18.25 -0.26 11.87
CA GLY A 118 -19.47 -0.86 11.37
C GLY A 118 -19.32 -1.43 9.96
N LYS A 119 -20.44 -1.60 9.26
CA LYS A 119 -20.46 -2.11 7.88
C LYS A 119 -20.92 -1.08 6.86
N GLU A 120 -21.46 0.04 7.31
CA GLU A 120 -22.10 1.05 6.47
C GLU A 120 -21.14 1.74 5.50
N LEU A 121 -19.88 1.95 5.94
CA LEU A 121 -18.83 2.56 5.13
C LEU A 121 -18.00 1.54 4.33
N ARG A 122 -18.34 0.26 4.36
CA ARG A 122 -17.64 -0.74 3.57
C ARG A 122 -18.02 -0.61 2.10
N TYR A 123 -17.02 -0.54 1.25
CA TYR A 123 -17.22 -0.55 -0.19
C TYR A 123 -17.88 -1.86 -0.66
N ASP A 124 -17.39 -3.01 -0.16
CA ASP A 124 -18.00 -4.31 -0.37
C ASP A 124 -18.45 -4.89 0.98
N PRO A 125 -19.76 -4.95 1.26
CA PRO A 125 -20.28 -5.41 2.54
C PRO A 125 -20.20 -6.92 2.74
N ARG A 126 -19.86 -7.68 1.69
CA ARG A 126 -19.74 -9.15 1.76
C ARG A 126 -18.64 -9.56 2.74
N PRO A 127 -18.83 -10.65 3.50
CA PRO A 127 -17.77 -11.16 4.37
C PRO A 127 -16.61 -11.72 3.54
N LEU A 128 -15.40 -11.64 4.11
CA LEU A 128 -14.23 -12.32 3.55
C LEU A 128 -14.48 -13.84 3.57
N MET A 129 -14.08 -14.53 2.51
CA MET A 129 -14.36 -15.94 2.32
C MET A 129 -13.62 -16.81 3.34
N LYS A 130 -14.36 -17.55 4.15
CA LYS A 130 -13.80 -18.45 5.17
C LYS A 130 -13.34 -19.78 4.58
N ASN A 131 -14.09 -20.30 3.61
CA ASN A 131 -13.81 -21.56 2.93
C ASN A 131 -14.01 -21.36 1.42
N GLY A 132 -12.97 -21.53 0.62
CA GLY A 132 -13.03 -21.34 -0.82
C GLY A 132 -11.94 -22.13 -1.53
N ARG A 133 -12.32 -22.94 -2.50
CA ARG A 133 -11.39 -23.78 -3.28
C ARG A 133 -10.38 -22.94 -4.09
N GLN A 134 -10.66 -21.67 -4.36
CA GLN A 134 -9.76 -20.75 -5.06
C GLN A 134 -8.56 -20.33 -4.21
N PHE A 135 -8.64 -20.49 -2.89
CA PHE A 135 -7.56 -20.12 -1.97
C PHE A 135 -6.71 -21.34 -1.63
N THR A 136 -5.40 -21.25 -1.78
CA THR A 136 -4.45 -22.32 -1.55
C THR A 136 -4.56 -22.93 -0.15
N LEU A 137 -4.80 -22.08 0.86
CA LEU A 137 -4.98 -22.50 2.25
C LEU A 137 -6.47 -22.62 2.67
N GLY A 138 -7.38 -22.67 1.70
CA GLY A 138 -8.81 -22.86 1.92
C GLY A 138 -9.58 -21.65 2.40
N GLY A 139 -8.95 -20.67 3.03
CA GLY A 139 -9.57 -19.44 3.52
C GLY A 139 -8.83 -18.19 3.08
N GLN A 140 -9.58 -17.17 2.64
CA GLN A 140 -9.03 -15.94 2.08
C GLN A 140 -8.03 -15.24 3.01
N ILE A 141 -8.36 -15.10 4.29
CA ILE A 141 -7.50 -14.38 5.24
C ILE A 141 -6.17 -15.12 5.44
N LYS A 142 -6.23 -16.43 5.72
CA LYS A 142 -5.02 -17.25 5.95
C LYS A 142 -4.13 -17.28 4.72
N ASP A 143 -4.74 -17.39 3.56
CA ASP A 143 -4.06 -17.42 2.28
C ASP A 143 -3.38 -16.09 1.96
N ASN A 144 -4.11 -14.98 2.15
CA ASN A 144 -3.55 -13.65 1.96
C ASN A 144 -2.40 -13.36 2.93
N MET A 145 -2.54 -13.72 4.21
CA MET A 145 -1.46 -13.60 5.20
C MET A 145 -0.23 -14.40 4.77
N PHE A 146 -0.43 -15.64 4.32
CA PHE A 146 0.67 -16.49 3.89
C PHE A 146 1.46 -15.84 2.74
N TRP A 147 0.81 -15.45 1.65
CA TRP A 147 1.49 -14.88 0.50
C TRP A 147 2.12 -13.52 0.81
N THR A 148 1.44 -12.69 1.61
CA THR A 148 1.97 -11.39 2.04
C THR A 148 3.21 -11.56 2.91
N LEU A 149 3.20 -12.44 3.90
CA LEU A 149 4.30 -12.58 4.86
C LEU A 149 5.43 -13.44 4.30
N ALA A 150 5.13 -14.61 3.70
CA ALA A 150 6.16 -15.53 3.23
C ALA A 150 6.87 -15.04 1.96
N SER A 151 6.17 -14.39 1.05
CA SER A 151 6.72 -13.91 -0.21
C SER A 151 6.87 -12.40 -0.26
N GLY A 152 5.81 -11.64 0.05
CA GLY A 152 5.81 -10.18 -0.03
C GLY A 152 6.89 -9.56 0.85
N VAL A 153 6.90 -9.87 2.14
CA VAL A 153 7.89 -9.33 3.09
C VAL A 153 9.30 -9.78 2.75
N THR A 154 9.47 -11.04 2.31
CA THR A 154 10.80 -11.57 1.95
C THR A 154 11.37 -10.83 0.74
N ILE A 155 10.61 -10.64 -0.31
CA ILE A 155 11.08 -9.96 -1.52
C ILE A 155 11.24 -8.46 -1.28
N TRP A 156 10.35 -7.82 -0.51
CA TRP A 156 10.54 -6.45 -0.05
C TRP A 156 11.87 -6.29 0.68
N THR A 157 12.15 -7.15 1.68
CA THR A 157 13.42 -7.10 2.41
C THR A 157 14.62 -7.33 1.49
N ALA A 158 14.52 -8.25 0.52
CA ALA A 158 15.61 -8.49 -0.43
C ALA A 158 15.94 -7.25 -1.27
N TYR A 159 14.95 -6.48 -1.70
CA TYR A 159 15.17 -5.20 -2.40
C TYR A 159 15.80 -4.14 -1.50
N GLU A 160 15.37 -4.04 -0.25
CA GLU A 160 16.01 -3.11 0.70
C GLU A 160 17.47 -3.51 0.97
N VAL A 161 17.73 -4.80 1.22
CA VAL A 161 19.10 -5.32 1.42
C VAL A 161 19.97 -5.00 0.22
N LEU A 162 19.48 -5.26 -1.01
CA LEU A 162 20.20 -4.94 -2.23
C LEU A 162 20.49 -3.44 -2.34
N MET A 163 19.51 -2.59 -2.03
CA MET A 163 19.65 -1.14 -2.09
C MET A 163 20.70 -0.64 -1.10
N PHE A 164 20.62 -1.05 0.18
CA PHE A 164 21.59 -0.62 1.19
C PHE A 164 23.00 -1.10 0.91
N TRP A 165 23.14 -2.34 0.48
CA TRP A 165 24.41 -2.89 0.04
C TRP A 165 25.00 -2.09 -1.13
N ALA A 166 24.20 -1.75 -2.12
CA ALA A 166 24.63 -0.99 -3.27
C ALA A 166 25.02 0.45 -2.91
N LEU A 167 24.25 1.12 -2.05
CA LEU A 167 24.57 2.44 -1.53
C LEU A 167 25.87 2.44 -0.73
N ALA A 168 26.06 1.46 0.16
CA ALA A 168 27.25 1.35 1.00
C ALA A 168 28.53 1.09 0.20
N ASN A 169 28.43 0.44 -0.95
CA ASN A 169 29.55 0.10 -1.83
C ASN A 169 29.72 1.08 -3.00
N GLY A 170 28.91 2.15 -3.07
CA GLY A 170 28.99 3.15 -4.14
C GLY A 170 28.47 2.68 -5.50
N TYR A 171 27.70 1.59 -5.55
CA TYR A 171 27.07 1.09 -6.78
C TYR A 171 25.75 1.78 -7.10
N ALA A 172 25.16 2.44 -6.12
CA ALA A 172 24.00 3.28 -6.30
C ALA A 172 24.30 4.71 -5.83
N PRO A 173 23.81 5.75 -6.53
CA PRO A 173 23.98 7.12 -6.10
C PRO A 173 23.24 7.38 -4.79
N MET A 174 23.80 8.23 -3.93
CA MET A 174 23.16 8.67 -2.71
C MET A 174 22.80 10.15 -2.83
N LEU A 175 21.53 10.44 -2.95
CA LEU A 175 21.04 11.80 -2.91
C LEU A 175 20.90 12.27 -1.47
N THR A 176 21.53 13.39 -1.15
CA THR A 176 21.37 14.04 0.14
C THR A 176 20.75 15.43 -0.04
N TRP A 177 20.04 15.90 0.97
CA TRP A 177 19.54 17.28 1.00
C TRP A 177 20.63 18.31 0.77
N ALA A 178 21.80 18.13 1.40
CA ALA A 178 22.91 19.06 1.29
C ALA A 178 23.51 19.12 -0.12
N ALA A 179 23.49 18.01 -0.86
CA ALA A 179 24.06 17.96 -2.22
C ALA A 179 23.14 18.60 -3.26
N ASN A 180 21.85 18.33 -3.22
CA ASN A 180 20.89 18.85 -4.19
C ASN A 180 19.47 18.95 -3.61
N PRO A 181 19.15 20.02 -2.85
CA PRO A 181 17.87 20.16 -2.18
C PRO A 181 16.70 20.27 -3.15
N VAL A 182 16.89 20.90 -4.31
CA VAL A 182 15.83 21.05 -5.32
C VAL A 182 15.42 19.69 -5.88
N TRP A 183 16.43 18.88 -6.26
CA TRP A 183 16.18 17.55 -6.80
C TRP A 183 15.61 16.60 -5.74
N PHE A 184 16.08 16.70 -4.50
CA PHE A 184 15.54 15.95 -3.37
C PHE A 184 14.03 16.20 -3.20
N VAL A 185 13.60 17.47 -3.22
CA VAL A 185 12.18 17.84 -3.16
C VAL A 185 11.43 17.38 -4.40
N ALA A 186 12.02 17.54 -5.59
CA ALA A 186 11.40 17.10 -6.83
C ALA A 186 11.10 15.60 -6.83
N LEU A 187 12.04 14.76 -6.37
CA LEU A 187 11.84 13.31 -6.28
C LEU A 187 10.71 12.93 -5.33
N PHE A 188 10.52 13.68 -4.24
CA PHE A 188 9.39 13.43 -3.33
C PHE A 188 8.03 13.47 -4.05
N PHE A 189 7.89 14.33 -5.08
CA PHE A 189 6.69 14.41 -5.90
C PHE A 189 6.72 13.50 -7.13
N LEU A 190 7.89 13.25 -7.69
CA LEU A 190 8.03 12.44 -8.92
C LEU A 190 7.95 10.94 -8.66
N ILE A 191 8.42 10.45 -7.51
CA ILE A 191 8.38 9.03 -7.17
C ILE A 191 6.95 8.47 -7.17
N PRO A 192 5.93 9.09 -6.56
CA PRO A 192 4.55 8.59 -6.64
C PRO A 192 3.99 8.55 -8.07
N ILE A 193 4.44 9.47 -8.94
CA ILE A 193 4.06 9.46 -10.36
C ILE A 193 4.71 8.27 -11.06
N TRP A 194 6.00 8.06 -10.82
CA TRP A 194 6.71 6.89 -11.32
C TRP A 194 6.07 5.58 -10.86
N GLU A 195 5.77 5.45 -9.57
CA GLU A 195 5.13 4.26 -9.02
C GLU A 195 3.79 3.98 -9.70
N SER A 196 2.98 5.01 -9.93
CA SER A 196 1.71 4.87 -10.64
C SER A 196 1.88 4.45 -12.10
N PHE A 197 2.86 5.03 -12.78
CA PHE A 197 3.21 4.69 -14.16
C PHE A 197 3.73 3.26 -14.29
N TYR A 198 4.70 2.89 -13.44
CA TYR A 198 5.29 1.56 -13.40
C TYR A 198 4.22 0.50 -13.08
N PHE A 199 3.41 0.73 -12.04
CA PHE A 199 2.31 -0.15 -11.66
C PHE A 199 1.36 -0.39 -12.83
N TYR A 200 0.93 0.64 -13.53
CA TYR A 200 0.03 0.49 -14.68
C TYR A 200 0.60 -0.45 -15.75
N TRP A 201 1.86 -0.26 -16.13
CA TRP A 201 2.46 -1.06 -17.20
C TRP A 201 2.73 -2.51 -16.77
N ILE A 202 3.22 -2.72 -15.56
CA ILE A 202 3.45 -4.07 -15.01
C ILE A 202 2.13 -4.80 -14.84
N HIS A 203 1.11 -4.15 -14.29
CA HIS A 203 -0.21 -4.74 -14.14
C HIS A 203 -0.82 -5.13 -15.51
N ARG A 204 -0.72 -4.24 -16.49
CA ARG A 204 -1.15 -4.53 -17.87
C ARG A 204 -0.37 -5.70 -18.49
N PHE A 205 0.92 -5.77 -18.28
CA PHE A 205 1.75 -6.89 -18.71
C PHE A 205 1.28 -8.22 -18.09
N LEU A 206 1.00 -8.22 -16.79
CA LEU A 206 0.52 -9.38 -16.08
C LEU A 206 -0.88 -9.85 -16.53
N HIS A 207 -1.66 -8.98 -17.17
CA HIS A 207 -2.92 -9.35 -17.81
C HIS A 207 -2.78 -10.05 -19.15
N ILE A 208 -1.58 -10.22 -19.71
CA ILE A 208 -1.36 -11.11 -20.86
C ILE A 208 -1.78 -12.53 -20.44
N PRO A 209 -2.56 -13.28 -21.26
CA PRO A 209 -3.23 -14.51 -20.85
C PRO A 209 -2.33 -15.56 -20.16
N PHE A 210 -1.09 -15.70 -20.61
CA PHE A 210 -0.12 -16.61 -20.00
C PHE A 210 0.23 -16.20 -18.58
N PHE A 211 0.64 -14.92 -18.37
CA PHE A 211 1.02 -14.41 -17.06
C PHE A 211 -0.18 -14.30 -16.12
N TYR A 212 -1.33 -13.91 -16.65
CA TYR A 212 -2.56 -13.88 -15.87
C TYR A 212 -2.86 -15.25 -15.30
N LYS A 213 -2.93 -16.27 -16.14
CA LYS A 213 -3.32 -17.62 -15.72
C LYS A 213 -2.36 -18.23 -14.69
N HIS A 214 -1.06 -18.03 -14.84
CA HIS A 214 -0.05 -18.74 -14.04
C HIS A 214 0.46 -17.93 -12.84
N ILE A 215 0.31 -16.61 -12.86
CA ILE A 215 0.90 -15.70 -11.86
C ILE A 215 -0.18 -14.81 -11.25
N HIS A 216 -0.78 -13.96 -12.04
CA HIS A 216 -1.58 -12.83 -11.57
C HIS A 216 -3.00 -13.21 -11.10
N ALA A 217 -3.53 -14.35 -11.56
CA ALA A 217 -4.81 -14.87 -11.09
C ALA A 217 -4.81 -15.15 -9.58
N LEU A 218 -3.64 -15.39 -8.97
CA LEU A 218 -3.51 -15.52 -7.52
C LEU A 218 -3.93 -14.23 -6.80
N HIS A 219 -3.51 -13.08 -7.32
CA HIS A 219 -3.91 -11.78 -6.78
C HIS A 219 -5.40 -11.51 -7.03
N HIS A 220 -5.87 -11.72 -8.27
CA HIS A 220 -7.24 -11.43 -8.69
C HIS A 220 -8.32 -12.35 -8.08
N ARG A 221 -7.97 -13.45 -7.43
CA ARG A 221 -8.95 -14.25 -6.68
C ARG A 221 -9.54 -13.50 -5.48
N ASN A 222 -8.91 -12.40 -5.05
CA ASN A 222 -9.38 -11.51 -4.01
C ASN A 222 -10.40 -10.50 -4.54
N ILE A 223 -11.59 -10.96 -4.93
CA ILE A 223 -12.66 -10.09 -5.43
C ILE A 223 -13.13 -9.12 -4.33
N ASN A 224 -13.33 -9.65 -3.12
CA ASN A 224 -13.60 -8.83 -1.93
C ASN A 224 -12.29 -8.60 -1.19
N VAL A 225 -11.77 -7.37 -1.24
CA VAL A 225 -10.45 -7.03 -0.72
C VAL A 225 -10.48 -6.78 0.79
N GLY A 226 -9.39 -7.15 1.44
CA GLY A 226 -9.14 -6.87 2.85
C GLY A 226 -7.70 -6.37 3.04
N PRO A 227 -7.29 -5.96 4.24
CA PRO A 227 -5.97 -5.39 4.49
C PRO A 227 -4.79 -6.28 4.08
N TRP A 228 -4.96 -7.59 4.12
CA TRP A 228 -3.93 -8.55 3.71
C TRP A 228 -3.90 -8.84 2.21
N SER A 229 -4.91 -8.41 1.44
CA SER A 229 -5.00 -8.77 0.02
C SER A 229 -4.08 -7.96 -0.88
N GLY A 230 -3.64 -6.78 -0.45
CA GLY A 230 -2.82 -5.87 -1.26
C GLY A 230 -1.50 -6.48 -1.71
N LEU A 231 -0.84 -7.25 -0.85
CA LEU A 231 0.40 -7.99 -1.14
C LEU A 231 0.18 -9.51 -1.19
N SER A 232 -1.06 -9.98 -1.40
CA SER A 232 -1.32 -11.40 -1.67
C SER A 232 -1.11 -11.70 -3.15
N MET A 233 0.14 -11.90 -3.53
CA MET A 233 0.60 -12.04 -4.91
C MET A 233 1.51 -13.26 -5.05
N HIS A 234 1.69 -13.72 -6.29
CA HIS A 234 2.67 -14.75 -6.62
C HIS A 234 4.10 -14.21 -6.42
N PRO A 235 5.09 -15.03 -5.97
CA PRO A 235 6.46 -14.56 -5.76
C PRO A 235 7.08 -13.85 -6.97
N PHE A 236 6.85 -14.35 -8.17
CA PHE A 236 7.31 -13.69 -9.39
C PHE A 236 6.68 -12.30 -9.57
N GLU A 237 5.41 -12.16 -9.23
CA GLU A 237 4.72 -10.86 -9.27
C GLU A 237 5.32 -9.89 -8.25
N HIS A 238 5.66 -10.35 -7.04
CA HIS A 238 6.37 -9.52 -6.07
C HIS A 238 7.70 -9.01 -6.60
N VAL A 239 8.48 -9.87 -7.28
CA VAL A 239 9.77 -9.44 -7.85
C VAL A 239 9.58 -8.30 -8.85
N ILE A 240 8.70 -8.47 -9.82
CA ILE A 240 8.50 -7.40 -10.82
C ILE A 240 7.77 -6.19 -10.24
N PHE A 241 6.79 -6.37 -9.35
CA PHE A 241 6.03 -5.28 -8.76
C PHE A 241 6.92 -4.38 -7.88
N LEU A 242 7.68 -4.98 -6.95
CA LEU A 242 8.58 -4.26 -6.06
C LEU A 242 9.86 -3.77 -6.75
N GLY A 243 10.13 -4.24 -7.97
CA GLY A 243 11.25 -3.78 -8.81
C GLY A 243 11.18 -2.31 -9.20
N SER A 244 10.04 -1.63 -9.02
CA SER A 244 9.88 -0.18 -9.21
C SER A 244 10.90 0.63 -8.44
N VAL A 245 11.32 0.16 -7.25
CA VAL A 245 12.30 0.85 -6.39
C VAL A 245 13.68 0.97 -7.02
N LEU A 246 14.01 0.15 -8.02
CA LEU A 246 15.30 0.23 -8.72
C LEU A 246 15.48 1.53 -9.51
N ILE A 247 14.43 2.31 -9.74
CA ILE A 247 14.53 3.63 -10.36
C ILE A 247 15.47 4.55 -9.58
N HIS A 248 15.59 4.38 -8.26
CA HIS A 248 16.48 5.16 -7.42
C HIS A 248 17.95 5.05 -7.85
N TRP A 249 18.36 3.94 -8.48
CA TRP A 249 19.71 3.76 -9.01
C TRP A 249 20.01 4.67 -10.20
N ILE A 250 18.97 5.21 -10.82
CA ILE A 250 19.08 6.04 -12.03
C ILE A 250 18.89 7.51 -11.69
N VAL A 251 18.02 7.83 -10.73
CA VAL A 251 17.55 9.21 -10.50
C VAL A 251 18.03 9.84 -9.19
N ALA A 252 18.61 9.07 -8.29
CA ALA A 252 19.11 9.59 -7.00
C ALA A 252 20.48 10.28 -7.12
#